data_a6dd178031a0c817851f23d85a4798c2
#
_entry.id   a6dd178031a0c817851f23d85a4798c2
#
_cell.length_a   1.000
_cell.length_b   1.000
_cell.length_c   1.000
_cell.angle_alpha   90.00
_cell.angle_beta   90.00
_cell.angle_gamma   90.00
#
_symmetry.space_group_name_H-M   'P 1'
#
loop_
_entity.id
_entity.type
_entity.pdbx_description
1 polymer ?
#
loop_
_entity_poly.entity_id
_entity_poly.type
_entity_poly.pdbx_seq_one_letter_code
_entity_poly.pdbx_strand_id
1 'polypeptide(L)'
;MRNKELDLLPFMRRWDMLPPEGGRILCAVSGGRDSMCLLHTLWQLGQRENFSVAAVHMNHGQRDTARRDELFVQNFCRERRIPCVTERVSVPEKAKQWGVGIEEAGRRLRYETFRRAAELTRADRIATAHHAADQAETVLLNLLRGTGPQGLAGIPPVRGNIIRPLLETSRQEIEEYLEENGIPHVEDETNSDRSMTRNRLRLDIMPLLKELYPGAEGSICRTAEILRREEEYWQAQADAILPPDGAELDRESLLRLPYALRLRVLRALTERTQAGRKDFGAVHYEAMEALLHGCGGSISLPSGLTAVCQGEKFILETAKKAPPGAALTLGTNRWGEFTITCRMEGRGYLPGTNEMALGRDVMKRPLFVQTCRAGDGLKLPGSRGRRSVKRLCADWGIGPGERDTLPAFYVGESLAAVWPLGVDEEFQPRETDGERIIIQIKREIAGGYSNG
;
A
#
# COMPACT_ATOMS: atom_id res chain seq x y z
N MET A 1 24.00 41.64 -18.10
CA MET A 1 24.40 40.22 -17.83
C MET A 1 23.27 39.34 -18.30
N ARG A 2 23.49 38.38 -19.18
CA ARG A 2 22.47 37.38 -19.51
C ARG A 2 22.38 36.44 -18.30
N ASN A 3 21.27 36.46 -17.57
CA ASN A 3 21.03 35.49 -16.50
C ASN A 3 21.06 34.09 -17.12
N LYS A 4 21.79 33.17 -16.51
CA LYS A 4 21.78 31.76 -16.91
C LYS A 4 20.37 31.22 -16.70
N GLU A 5 19.85 30.58 -17.71
CA GLU A 5 18.53 29.94 -17.66
C GLU A 5 18.72 28.45 -17.48
N LEU A 6 18.00 27.85 -16.53
CA LEU A 6 17.92 26.42 -16.37
C LEU A 6 16.68 25.94 -17.14
N ASP A 7 16.91 25.32 -18.30
CA ASP A 7 15.82 24.89 -19.17
C ASP A 7 15.21 23.56 -18.69
N LEU A 8 14.23 23.66 -17.80
CA LEU A 8 13.49 22.51 -17.27
C LEU A 8 12.30 22.11 -18.18
N LEU A 9 11.91 22.97 -19.11
CA LEU A 9 10.66 22.81 -19.86
C LEU A 9 10.61 21.54 -20.72
N PRO A 10 11.66 21.15 -21.45
CA PRO A 10 11.66 19.90 -22.23
C PRO A 10 11.43 18.66 -21.35
N PHE A 11 12.07 18.61 -20.18
CA PHE A 11 11.90 17.53 -19.24
C PHE A 11 10.50 17.53 -18.61
N MET A 12 10.00 18.69 -18.21
CA MET A 12 8.64 18.83 -17.64
C MET A 12 7.55 18.45 -18.65
N ARG A 13 7.72 18.80 -19.93
CA ARG A 13 6.78 18.40 -21.00
C ARG A 13 6.84 16.90 -21.28
N ARG A 14 8.03 16.31 -21.32
CA ARG A 14 8.22 14.86 -21.52
C ARG A 14 7.46 14.03 -20.48
N TRP A 15 7.40 14.51 -19.27
CA TRP A 15 6.83 13.77 -18.12
C TRP A 15 5.47 14.31 -17.64
N ASP A 16 4.80 15.12 -18.43
CA ASP A 16 3.50 15.71 -18.07
C ASP A 16 3.48 16.36 -16.67
N MET A 17 4.52 17.16 -16.38
CA MET A 17 4.68 17.83 -15.08
C MET A 17 3.99 19.20 -15.03
N LEU A 18 3.63 19.77 -16.18
CA LEU A 18 2.99 21.09 -16.23
C LEU A 18 1.58 21.00 -15.62
N PRO A 19 1.15 22.01 -14.88
CA PRO A 19 -0.24 22.11 -14.44
C PRO A 19 -1.14 22.47 -15.63
N PRO A 20 -2.46 22.36 -15.50
CA PRO A 20 -3.40 22.96 -16.48
C PRO A 20 -3.12 24.45 -16.68
N GLU A 21 -3.59 24.99 -17.82
CA GLU A 21 -3.46 26.42 -18.10
C GLU A 21 -4.07 27.27 -16.96
N GLY A 22 -3.31 28.26 -16.46
CA GLY A 22 -3.68 29.06 -15.29
C GLY A 22 -3.58 28.31 -13.95
N GLY A 23 -3.13 27.07 -13.97
CA GLY A 23 -2.97 26.24 -12.77
C GLY A 23 -1.81 26.65 -11.86
N ARG A 24 -1.54 25.82 -10.86
CA ARG A 24 -0.53 26.15 -9.83
C ARG A 24 0.37 24.98 -9.50
N ILE A 25 1.66 25.28 -9.30
CA ILE A 25 2.66 24.37 -8.73
C ILE A 25 3.00 24.79 -7.33
N LEU A 26 2.90 23.89 -6.35
CA LEU A 26 3.38 24.06 -4.99
C LEU A 26 4.82 23.56 -4.90
N CYS A 27 5.78 24.43 -4.60
CA CYS A 27 7.17 24.07 -4.38
C CYS A 27 7.43 23.72 -2.92
N ALA A 28 8.00 22.55 -2.65
CA ALA A 28 8.50 22.17 -1.34
C ALA A 28 9.87 22.82 -1.12
N VAL A 29 9.95 23.77 -0.19
CA VAL A 29 11.13 24.64 0.03
C VAL A 29 11.69 24.44 1.42
N SER A 30 12.92 23.91 1.52
CA SER A 30 13.65 23.84 2.78
C SER A 30 14.46 25.10 3.10
N GLY A 31 14.72 25.96 2.13
CA GLY A 31 15.66 27.07 2.18
C GLY A 31 17.05 26.71 1.65
N GLY A 32 17.34 25.42 1.53
CA GLY A 32 18.61 24.93 0.98
C GLY A 32 18.70 25.11 -0.53
N ARG A 33 19.93 25.05 -1.04
CA ARG A 33 20.36 25.26 -2.42
C ARG A 33 19.39 24.73 -3.47
N ASP A 34 19.14 23.42 -3.46
CA ASP A 34 18.35 22.76 -4.49
C ASP A 34 16.90 23.23 -4.50
N SER A 35 16.31 23.44 -3.32
CA SER A 35 14.93 23.90 -3.17
C SER A 35 14.75 25.38 -3.59
N MET A 36 15.77 26.20 -3.36
CA MET A 36 15.75 27.61 -3.78
C MET A 36 15.94 27.73 -5.30
N CYS A 37 16.81 26.90 -5.89
CA CYS A 37 16.94 26.77 -7.33
C CYS A 37 15.60 26.38 -7.97
N LEU A 38 14.96 25.32 -7.49
CA LEU A 38 13.67 24.84 -7.98
C LEU A 38 12.60 25.95 -7.91
N LEU A 39 12.46 26.60 -6.75
CA LEU A 39 11.45 27.63 -6.53
C LEU A 39 11.64 28.81 -7.52
N HIS A 40 12.87 29.29 -7.64
CA HIS A 40 13.18 30.43 -8.50
C HIS A 40 12.98 30.08 -9.98
N THR A 41 13.47 28.93 -10.43
CA THR A 41 13.32 28.49 -11.82
C THR A 41 11.85 28.31 -12.20
N LEU A 42 11.05 27.63 -11.35
CA LEU A 42 9.62 27.47 -11.60
C LEU A 42 8.84 28.78 -11.55
N TRP A 43 9.24 29.71 -10.65
CA TRP A 43 8.64 31.04 -10.62
C TRP A 43 8.91 31.83 -11.92
N GLN A 44 10.12 31.80 -12.47
CA GLN A 44 10.44 32.39 -13.78
C GLN A 44 9.69 31.70 -14.92
N LEU A 45 9.67 30.37 -14.92
CA LEU A 45 9.00 29.58 -15.95
C LEU A 45 7.49 29.84 -15.95
N GLY A 46 6.86 29.97 -14.78
CA GLY A 46 5.44 30.27 -14.65
C GLY A 46 5.01 31.60 -15.28
N GLN A 47 5.92 32.58 -15.31
CA GLN A 47 5.66 33.86 -15.98
C GLN A 47 5.54 33.71 -17.51
N ARG A 48 6.14 32.65 -18.09
CA ARG A 48 6.15 32.38 -19.54
C ARG A 48 5.13 31.34 -19.96
N GLU A 49 4.94 30.32 -19.16
CA GLU A 49 4.09 29.17 -19.46
C GLU A 49 2.68 29.27 -18.84
N ASN A 50 2.29 30.47 -18.37
CA ASN A 50 0.96 30.76 -17.82
C ASN A 50 0.52 29.84 -16.66
N PHE A 51 1.41 29.64 -15.68
CA PHE A 51 1.05 29.01 -14.41
C PHE A 51 1.60 29.82 -13.22
N SER A 52 0.98 29.66 -12.07
CA SER A 52 1.43 30.29 -10.83
C SER A 52 2.22 29.32 -9.94
N VAL A 53 3.03 29.88 -9.02
CA VAL A 53 3.79 29.09 -8.05
C VAL A 53 3.40 29.51 -6.64
N ALA A 54 3.30 28.53 -5.75
CA ALA A 54 3.23 28.71 -4.31
C ALA A 54 4.37 27.93 -3.64
N ALA A 55 4.72 28.28 -2.42
CA ALA A 55 5.76 27.60 -1.64
C ALA A 55 5.16 26.93 -0.38
N VAL A 56 5.71 25.81 0.03
CA VAL A 56 5.49 25.22 1.35
C VAL A 56 6.83 24.99 2.04
N HIS A 57 6.96 25.52 3.24
CA HIS A 57 8.10 25.31 4.12
C HIS A 57 7.67 24.52 5.35
N MET A 58 8.33 23.38 5.61
CA MET A 58 8.10 22.58 6.81
C MET A 58 9.23 22.81 7.81
N ASN A 59 8.89 23.45 8.92
CA ASN A 59 9.80 23.65 10.04
C ASN A 59 9.71 22.44 10.99
N HIS A 60 10.78 21.68 11.09
CA HIS A 60 10.85 20.45 11.91
C HIS A 60 10.99 20.72 13.42
N GLY A 61 11.18 21.98 13.84
CA GLY A 61 11.31 22.38 15.25
C GLY A 61 12.52 21.79 16.00
N GLN A 62 13.44 21.16 15.28
CA GLN A 62 14.55 20.40 15.89
C GLN A 62 15.84 21.22 16.09
N ARG A 63 15.90 22.46 15.59
CA ARG A 63 17.11 23.30 15.60
C ARG A 63 16.80 24.72 16.00
N ASP A 64 17.77 25.39 16.63
CA ASP A 64 17.71 26.83 16.91
C ASP A 64 17.65 27.66 15.61
N THR A 65 18.22 27.13 14.52
CA THR A 65 18.24 27.76 13.19
C THR A 65 16.92 27.64 12.42
N ALA A 66 16.00 26.76 12.82
CA ALA A 66 14.76 26.48 12.08
C ALA A 66 13.85 27.71 11.91
N ARG A 67 13.88 28.65 12.89
CA ARG A 67 13.16 29.91 12.77
C ARG A 67 13.80 30.87 11.78
N ARG A 68 15.13 30.91 11.71
CA ARG A 68 15.89 31.71 10.74
C ARG A 68 15.56 31.23 9.30
N ASP A 69 15.55 29.93 9.10
CA ASP A 69 15.31 29.34 7.79
C ASP A 69 13.86 29.55 7.33
N GLU A 70 12.90 29.48 8.25
CA GLU A 70 11.49 29.82 8.01
C GLU A 70 11.34 31.28 7.56
N LEU A 71 11.95 32.21 8.29
CA LEU A 71 11.92 33.63 7.96
C LEU A 71 12.62 33.94 6.63
N PHE A 72 13.72 33.29 6.35
CA PHE A 72 14.44 33.39 5.09
C PHE A 72 13.54 33.02 3.90
N VAL A 73 12.89 31.87 3.95
CA VAL A 73 11.98 31.42 2.89
C VAL A 73 10.78 32.35 2.75
N GLN A 74 10.18 32.79 3.86
CA GLN A 74 9.05 33.74 3.85
C GLN A 74 9.42 35.08 3.21
N ASN A 75 10.61 35.63 3.54
CA ASN A 75 11.07 36.90 2.96
C ASN A 75 11.31 36.76 1.46
N PHE A 76 12.01 35.72 1.02
CA PHE A 76 12.23 35.42 -0.41
C PHE A 76 10.92 35.34 -1.20
N CYS A 77 9.92 34.62 -0.66
CA CYS A 77 8.60 34.50 -1.26
C CYS A 77 7.85 35.84 -1.30
N ARG A 78 7.92 36.62 -0.24
CA ARG A 78 7.25 37.94 -0.12
C ARG A 78 7.77 38.92 -1.19
N GLU A 79 9.09 38.99 -1.37
CA GLU A 79 9.71 39.87 -2.38
C GLU A 79 9.23 39.55 -3.80
N ARG A 80 8.92 38.29 -4.07
CA ARG A 80 8.48 37.80 -5.38
C ARG A 80 6.96 37.60 -5.50
N ARG A 81 6.22 37.97 -4.46
CA ARG A 81 4.76 37.80 -4.36
C ARG A 81 4.32 36.34 -4.54
N ILE A 82 5.14 35.39 -4.05
CA ILE A 82 4.83 33.95 -4.05
C ILE A 82 4.05 33.64 -2.77
N PRO A 83 2.84 33.06 -2.83
CA PRO A 83 2.13 32.57 -1.65
C PRO A 83 2.97 31.51 -0.93
N CYS A 84 3.17 31.65 0.39
CA CYS A 84 4.00 30.75 1.18
C CYS A 84 3.22 30.21 2.38
N VAL A 85 3.08 28.90 2.44
CA VAL A 85 2.52 28.17 3.58
C VAL A 85 3.68 27.67 4.45
N THR A 86 3.65 27.98 5.75
CA THR A 86 4.63 27.44 6.70
C THR A 86 3.95 26.57 7.72
N GLU A 87 4.48 25.38 7.96
CA GLU A 87 3.95 24.44 8.92
C GLU A 87 5.05 24.00 9.89
N ARG A 88 4.77 24.08 11.19
CA ARG A 88 5.68 23.62 12.25
C ARG A 88 5.23 22.26 12.75
N VAL A 89 6.14 21.30 12.75
CA VAL A 89 5.86 19.92 13.12
C VAL A 89 6.93 19.35 14.06
N SER A 90 6.51 18.61 15.07
CA SER A 90 7.42 17.87 15.94
C SER A 90 7.52 16.41 15.43
N VAL A 91 8.60 16.10 14.70
CA VAL A 91 8.85 14.76 14.18
C VAL A 91 9.02 13.72 15.30
N PRO A 92 9.77 13.98 16.41
CA PRO A 92 9.93 13.01 17.49
C PRO A 92 8.62 12.63 18.17
N GLU A 93 7.75 13.61 18.41
CA GLU A 93 6.43 13.37 19.03
C GLU A 93 5.57 12.47 18.14
N LYS A 94 5.53 12.75 16.83
CA LYS A 94 4.77 11.97 15.86
C LYS A 94 5.36 10.57 15.66
N ALA A 95 6.67 10.42 15.66
CA ALA A 95 7.34 9.11 15.62
C ALA A 95 6.91 8.23 16.81
N LYS A 96 6.89 8.80 18.02
CA LYS A 96 6.43 8.13 19.23
C LYS A 96 4.93 7.78 19.15
N GLN A 97 4.11 8.73 18.71
CA GLN A 97 2.65 8.53 18.56
C GLN A 97 2.30 7.41 17.57
N TRP A 98 3.04 7.32 16.46
CA TRP A 98 2.79 6.34 15.39
C TRP A 98 3.54 5.02 15.58
N GLY A 99 4.46 4.92 16.54
CA GLY A 99 5.27 3.72 16.76
C GLY A 99 6.22 3.41 15.61
N VAL A 100 6.74 4.43 14.92
CA VAL A 100 7.62 4.30 13.75
C VAL A 100 8.95 5.01 13.97
N GLY A 101 9.96 4.71 13.15
CA GLY A 101 11.25 5.41 13.17
C GLY A 101 11.11 6.91 12.82
N ILE A 102 12.08 7.73 13.30
CA ILE A 102 12.09 9.20 13.07
C ILE A 102 12.09 9.53 11.57
N GLU A 103 12.85 8.78 10.76
CA GLU A 103 12.93 8.98 9.31
C GLU A 103 11.55 8.74 8.64
N GLU A 104 10.90 7.63 8.99
CA GLU A 104 9.57 7.31 8.46
C GLU A 104 8.53 8.34 8.91
N ALA A 105 8.56 8.76 10.18
CA ALA A 105 7.67 9.80 10.69
C ALA A 105 7.88 11.13 9.96
N GLY A 106 9.13 11.55 9.78
CA GLY A 106 9.49 12.75 9.03
C GLY A 106 9.01 12.70 7.57
N ARG A 107 9.16 11.53 6.94
CA ARG A 107 8.66 11.30 5.58
C ARG A 107 7.12 11.40 5.51
N ARG A 108 6.38 10.75 6.41
CA ARG A 108 4.91 10.82 6.46
C ARG A 108 4.43 12.24 6.69
N LEU A 109 4.98 12.93 7.67
CA LEU A 109 4.64 14.33 7.97
C LEU A 109 4.89 15.24 6.77
N ARG A 110 6.00 15.07 6.06
CA ARG A 110 6.32 15.84 4.86
C ARG A 110 5.22 15.71 3.80
N TYR A 111 4.79 14.49 3.48
CA TYR A 111 3.73 14.30 2.49
C TYR A 111 2.36 14.79 2.96
N GLU A 112 2.04 14.65 4.25
CA GLU A 112 0.81 15.21 4.84
C GLU A 112 0.80 16.74 4.77
N THR A 113 1.93 17.38 5.12
CA THR A 113 2.11 18.84 5.00
C THR A 113 1.97 19.29 3.55
N PHE A 114 2.57 18.59 2.60
CA PHE A 114 2.47 18.92 1.18
C PHE A 114 1.03 18.84 0.69
N ARG A 115 0.30 17.79 1.06
CA ARG A 115 -1.10 17.62 0.68
C ARG A 115 -1.97 18.75 1.22
N ARG A 116 -1.87 19.07 2.52
CA ARG A 116 -2.61 20.18 3.14
C ARG A 116 -2.29 21.53 2.49
N ALA A 117 -1.00 21.81 2.25
CA ALA A 117 -0.59 23.03 1.59
C ALA A 117 -1.09 23.12 0.14
N ALA A 118 -1.11 21.99 -0.59
CA ALA A 118 -1.66 21.94 -1.94
C ALA A 118 -3.17 22.23 -1.96
N GLU A 119 -3.93 21.68 -1.02
CA GLU A 119 -5.35 21.98 -0.84
C GLU A 119 -5.58 23.48 -0.53
N LEU A 120 -4.83 24.04 0.43
CA LEU A 120 -4.92 25.45 0.81
C LEU A 120 -4.59 26.41 -0.33
N THR A 121 -3.60 26.08 -1.14
CA THR A 121 -3.13 26.91 -2.24
C THR A 121 -3.82 26.58 -3.57
N ARG A 122 -4.67 25.54 -3.61
CA ARG A 122 -5.30 24.98 -4.82
C ARG A 122 -4.25 24.64 -5.88
N ALA A 123 -3.18 23.96 -5.46
CA ALA A 123 -2.11 23.56 -6.36
C ALA A 123 -2.42 22.22 -7.03
N ASP A 124 -2.20 22.13 -8.35
CA ASP A 124 -2.42 20.95 -9.17
C ASP A 124 -1.25 19.97 -9.05
N ARG A 125 -0.04 20.50 -8.89
CA ARG A 125 1.21 19.75 -8.81
C ARG A 125 2.00 20.17 -7.57
N ILE A 126 2.81 19.26 -7.04
CA ILE A 126 3.73 19.47 -5.92
C ILE A 126 5.15 19.20 -6.40
N ALA A 127 5.99 20.22 -6.47
CA ALA A 127 7.36 20.09 -6.93
C ALA A 127 8.33 19.85 -5.77
N THR A 128 9.23 18.88 -5.91
CA THR A 128 10.30 18.58 -4.96
C THR A 128 11.67 18.66 -5.66
N ALA A 129 12.69 19.13 -4.94
CA ALA A 129 14.00 19.45 -5.49
C ALA A 129 14.97 18.27 -5.56
N HIS A 130 14.49 17.06 -5.88
CA HIS A 130 15.37 15.94 -6.17
C HIS A 130 16.09 16.18 -7.49
N HIS A 131 17.40 15.92 -7.51
CA HIS A 131 18.28 16.19 -8.66
C HIS A 131 19.10 14.95 -9.06
N ALA A 132 19.96 15.05 -10.07
CA ALA A 132 20.68 13.91 -10.65
C ALA A 132 21.54 13.15 -9.62
N ALA A 133 22.19 13.83 -8.67
CA ALA A 133 22.95 13.11 -7.64
C ALA A 133 22.04 12.30 -6.70
N ASP A 134 20.84 12.80 -6.34
CA ASP A 134 19.87 12.03 -5.56
C ASP A 134 19.40 10.78 -6.31
N GLN A 135 19.25 10.89 -7.63
CA GLN A 135 18.92 9.77 -8.50
C GLN A 135 20.01 8.71 -8.45
N ALA A 136 21.27 9.11 -8.68
CA ALA A 136 22.40 8.18 -8.64
C ALA A 136 22.56 7.49 -7.28
N GLU A 137 22.44 8.24 -6.17
CA GLU A 137 22.45 7.70 -4.81
C GLU A 137 21.34 6.66 -4.61
N THR A 138 20.13 6.94 -5.09
CA THR A 138 18.99 6.04 -4.94
C THR A 138 19.16 4.76 -5.75
N VAL A 139 19.65 4.86 -6.98
CA VAL A 139 19.95 3.70 -7.82
C VAL A 139 20.99 2.80 -7.16
N LEU A 140 22.08 3.37 -6.66
CA LEU A 140 23.14 2.62 -5.96
C LEU A 140 22.61 1.96 -4.69
N LEU A 141 21.84 2.67 -3.86
CA LEU A 141 21.21 2.11 -2.67
C LEU A 141 20.31 0.92 -3.00
N ASN A 142 19.53 1.05 -4.04
CA ASN A 142 18.63 0.01 -4.49
C ASN A 142 19.41 -1.20 -5.05
N LEU A 143 20.46 -0.97 -5.82
CA LEU A 143 21.36 -2.02 -6.32
C LEU A 143 21.96 -2.84 -5.17
N LEU A 144 22.50 -2.16 -4.15
CA LEU A 144 23.09 -2.80 -2.96
C LEU A 144 22.07 -3.59 -2.12
N ARG A 145 20.78 -3.23 -2.22
CA ARG A 145 19.68 -3.96 -1.57
C ARG A 145 19.14 -5.12 -2.40
N GLY A 146 19.65 -5.36 -3.60
CA GLY A 146 19.22 -6.46 -4.46
C GLY A 146 17.84 -6.24 -5.08
N THR A 147 17.60 -5.07 -5.66
CA THR A 147 16.33 -4.76 -6.31
C THR A 147 16.28 -5.22 -7.76
N GLY A 148 15.07 -5.40 -8.30
CA GLY A 148 14.84 -5.61 -9.74
C GLY A 148 14.85 -4.30 -10.56
N PRO A 149 14.58 -4.39 -11.89
CA PRO A 149 14.63 -3.25 -12.81
C PRO A 149 13.83 -2.04 -12.36
N GLN A 150 12.64 -2.24 -11.79
CA GLN A 150 11.79 -1.15 -11.27
C GLN A 150 12.49 -0.33 -10.17
N GLY A 151 13.23 -0.96 -9.26
CA GLY A 151 13.98 -0.23 -8.24
C GLY A 151 15.25 0.42 -8.80
N LEU A 152 15.88 -0.17 -9.83
CA LEU A 152 17.01 0.42 -10.54
C LEU A 152 16.59 1.60 -11.43
N ALA A 153 15.32 1.75 -11.78
CA ALA A 153 14.78 2.97 -12.38
C ALA A 153 14.84 4.19 -11.43
N GLY A 154 15.13 3.96 -10.16
CA GLY A 154 15.40 4.99 -9.14
C GLY A 154 14.19 5.84 -8.78
N ILE A 155 14.40 7.15 -8.63
CA ILE A 155 13.35 8.11 -8.28
C ILE A 155 12.50 8.39 -9.52
N PRO A 156 11.17 8.19 -9.47
CA PRO A 156 10.31 8.51 -10.61
C PRO A 156 10.18 10.03 -10.81
N PRO A 157 10.19 10.54 -12.05
CA PRO A 157 9.96 11.96 -12.34
C PRO A 157 8.62 12.47 -11.84
N VAL A 158 7.59 11.65 -11.95
CA VAL A 158 6.22 11.92 -11.50
C VAL A 158 5.70 10.78 -10.64
N ARG A 159 5.01 11.12 -9.55
CA ARG A 159 4.29 10.15 -8.71
C ARG A 159 2.99 10.76 -8.20
N GLY A 160 1.88 10.42 -8.84
CA GLY A 160 0.62 11.12 -8.62
C GLY A 160 0.75 12.59 -9.00
N ASN A 161 0.45 13.49 -8.07
CA ASN A 161 0.63 14.94 -8.28
C ASN A 161 2.02 15.47 -7.91
N ILE A 162 2.94 14.61 -7.46
CA ILE A 162 4.31 15.01 -7.09
C ILE A 162 5.22 14.94 -8.31
N ILE A 163 5.89 16.04 -8.61
CA ILE A 163 6.81 16.21 -9.73
C ILE A 163 8.23 16.54 -9.26
N ARG A 164 9.24 16.22 -10.08
CA ARG A 164 10.67 16.41 -9.77
C ARG A 164 11.40 17.05 -10.94
N PRO A 165 11.18 18.34 -11.18
CA PRO A 165 11.69 19.00 -12.37
C PRO A 165 13.23 19.01 -12.50
N LEU A 166 13.97 18.95 -11.36
CA LEU A 166 15.43 18.96 -11.34
C LEU A 166 16.07 17.57 -11.47
N LEU A 167 15.30 16.50 -11.71
CA LEU A 167 15.80 15.13 -11.60
C LEU A 167 16.92 14.78 -12.59
N GLU A 168 17.00 15.47 -13.75
CA GLU A 168 18.11 15.35 -14.71
C GLU A 168 19.16 16.45 -14.55
N THR A 169 18.95 17.42 -13.65
CA THR A 169 19.87 18.55 -13.43
C THR A 169 21.00 18.12 -12.50
N SER A 170 22.24 18.40 -12.89
CA SER A 170 23.38 18.14 -12.05
C SER A 170 23.52 19.17 -10.92
N ARG A 171 24.24 18.80 -9.86
CA ARG A 171 24.55 19.69 -8.76
C ARG A 171 25.34 20.93 -9.21
N GLN A 172 26.23 20.77 -10.18
CA GLN A 172 27.03 21.87 -10.73
C GLN A 172 26.12 22.87 -11.45
N GLU A 173 25.17 22.43 -12.27
CA GLU A 173 24.23 23.31 -12.95
C GLU A 173 23.36 24.11 -11.95
N ILE A 174 22.97 23.48 -10.83
CA ILE A 174 22.21 24.15 -9.75
C ILE A 174 23.07 25.24 -9.11
N GLU A 175 24.32 24.95 -8.78
CA GLU A 175 25.27 25.88 -8.15
C GLU A 175 25.52 27.08 -9.08
N GLU A 176 25.89 26.82 -10.32
CA GLU A 176 26.11 27.85 -11.35
C GLU A 176 24.86 28.73 -11.55
N TYR A 177 23.67 28.13 -11.60
CA TYR A 177 22.40 28.86 -11.73
C TYR A 177 22.17 29.82 -10.55
N LEU A 178 22.39 29.36 -9.33
CA LEU A 178 22.21 30.18 -8.13
C LEU A 178 23.19 31.35 -8.07
N GLU A 179 24.46 31.10 -8.39
CA GLU A 179 25.52 32.11 -8.42
C GLU A 179 25.24 33.19 -9.47
N GLU A 180 24.95 32.80 -10.71
CA GLU A 180 24.71 33.73 -11.81
C GLU A 180 23.44 34.56 -11.62
N ASN A 181 22.43 34.03 -10.94
CA ASN A 181 21.17 34.76 -10.63
C ASN A 181 21.17 35.43 -9.25
N GLY A 182 22.27 35.31 -8.48
CA GLY A 182 22.37 35.90 -7.14
C GLY A 182 21.32 35.37 -6.17
N ILE A 183 20.95 34.09 -6.24
CA ILE A 183 19.91 33.53 -5.41
C ILE A 183 20.50 33.06 -4.07
N PRO A 184 20.09 33.68 -2.95
CA PRO A 184 20.57 33.27 -1.65
C PRO A 184 19.96 31.94 -1.23
N HIS A 185 20.70 31.16 -0.42
CA HIS A 185 20.25 29.91 0.17
C HIS A 185 20.90 29.68 1.54
N VAL A 186 20.34 28.75 2.30
CA VAL A 186 20.85 28.34 3.61
C VAL A 186 21.62 27.03 3.46
N GLU A 187 22.77 26.91 4.13
CA GLU A 187 23.48 25.65 4.21
C GLU A 187 22.89 24.74 5.30
N ASP A 188 22.65 23.48 4.97
CA ASP A 188 22.13 22.49 5.90
C ASP A 188 23.29 21.70 6.54
N GLU A 189 23.56 21.98 7.81
CA GLU A 189 24.62 21.35 8.59
C GLU A 189 24.48 19.83 8.74
N THR A 190 23.28 19.26 8.57
CA THR A 190 23.06 17.80 8.68
C THR A 190 23.54 17.02 7.48
N ASN A 191 23.91 17.66 6.39
CA ASN A 191 24.46 16.98 5.21
C ASN A 191 25.81 16.28 5.47
N SER A 192 26.48 16.57 6.59
CA SER A 192 27.77 15.98 6.99
C SER A 192 27.64 14.74 7.88
N ASP A 193 26.45 14.36 8.33
CA ASP A 193 26.26 13.21 9.22
C ASP A 193 26.46 11.87 8.48
N ARG A 194 27.60 11.22 8.74
CA ARG A 194 27.98 9.92 8.15
C ARG A 194 27.30 8.71 8.79
N SER A 195 26.50 8.89 9.82
CA SER A 195 25.71 7.78 10.40
C SER A 195 24.64 7.28 9.42
N MET A 196 24.17 8.14 8.54
CA MET A 196 23.18 7.85 7.52
C MET A 196 23.82 7.21 6.28
N THR A 197 23.34 6.05 5.87
CA THR A 197 23.85 5.29 4.69
C THR A 197 23.87 6.15 3.42
N ARG A 198 22.87 7.00 3.22
CA ARG A 198 22.80 7.88 2.06
C ARG A 198 23.92 8.95 2.06
N ASN A 199 24.19 9.53 3.22
CA ASN A 199 25.29 10.49 3.35
C ASN A 199 26.65 9.81 3.14
N ARG A 200 26.83 8.56 3.59
CA ARG A 200 28.05 7.80 3.28
C ARG A 200 28.22 7.54 1.79
N LEU A 201 27.15 7.18 1.08
CA LEU A 201 27.22 7.06 -0.38
C LEU A 201 27.64 8.37 -1.04
N ARG A 202 27.04 9.49 -0.63
CA ARG A 202 27.35 10.82 -1.15
C ARG A 202 28.76 11.29 -0.87
N LEU A 203 29.23 11.10 0.36
CA LEU A 203 30.50 11.67 0.83
C LEU A 203 31.70 10.77 0.61
N ASP A 204 31.52 9.45 0.66
CA ASP A 204 32.61 8.48 0.64
C ASP A 204 32.68 7.70 -0.68
N ILE A 205 31.56 7.25 -1.24
CA ILE A 205 31.52 6.34 -2.39
C ILE A 205 31.42 7.09 -3.73
N MET A 206 30.51 8.06 -3.85
CA MET A 206 30.34 8.81 -5.10
C MET A 206 31.60 9.55 -5.55
N PRO A 207 32.40 10.16 -4.65
CA PRO A 207 33.69 10.74 -5.03
C PRO A 207 34.66 9.73 -5.63
N LEU A 208 34.78 8.54 -5.03
CA LEU A 208 35.64 7.46 -5.56
C LEU A 208 35.17 6.98 -6.94
N LEU A 209 33.84 6.83 -7.12
CA LEU A 209 33.29 6.46 -8.43
C LEU A 209 33.57 7.52 -9.50
N LYS A 210 33.52 8.81 -9.13
CA LYS A 210 33.84 9.93 -10.04
C LYS A 210 35.34 10.04 -10.34
N GLU A 211 36.18 9.66 -9.40
CA GLU A 211 37.62 9.56 -9.64
C GLU A 211 37.95 8.49 -10.66
N LEU A 212 37.37 7.29 -10.52
CA LEU A 212 37.54 6.19 -11.46
C LEU A 212 36.90 6.49 -12.84
N TYR A 213 35.73 7.11 -12.84
CA TYR A 213 34.97 7.43 -14.02
C TYR A 213 34.22 8.77 -13.84
N PRO A 214 34.77 9.88 -14.37
CA PRO A 214 34.20 11.23 -14.16
C PRO A 214 32.73 11.36 -14.53
N GLY A 215 32.24 10.59 -15.53
CA GLY A 215 30.85 10.53 -15.96
C GLY A 215 29.96 9.56 -15.17
N ALA A 216 30.40 8.99 -14.04
CA ALA A 216 29.71 7.93 -13.29
C ALA A 216 28.26 8.32 -12.93
N GLU A 217 28.04 9.51 -12.37
CA GLU A 217 26.71 10.00 -12.00
C GLU A 217 25.75 10.04 -13.19
N GLY A 218 26.16 10.67 -14.29
CA GLY A 218 25.37 10.74 -15.52
C GLY A 218 25.13 9.37 -16.15
N SER A 219 26.08 8.44 -16.05
CA SER A 219 25.93 7.07 -16.56
C SER A 219 24.90 6.27 -15.74
N ILE A 220 24.93 6.40 -14.43
CA ILE A 220 23.93 5.80 -13.54
C ILE A 220 22.53 6.36 -13.85
N CYS A 221 22.41 7.68 -14.00
CA CYS A 221 21.13 8.31 -14.33
C CYS A 221 20.60 7.85 -15.70
N ARG A 222 21.45 7.75 -16.73
CA ARG A 222 21.06 7.22 -18.05
C ARG A 222 20.58 5.77 -17.96
N THR A 223 21.27 4.92 -17.22
CA THR A 223 20.85 3.53 -17.01
C THR A 223 19.48 3.47 -16.34
N ALA A 224 19.27 4.29 -15.31
CA ALA A 224 17.97 4.38 -14.64
C ALA A 224 16.83 4.82 -15.58
N GLU A 225 17.12 5.76 -16.49
CA GLU A 225 16.15 6.23 -17.48
C GLU A 225 15.79 5.15 -18.52
N ILE A 226 16.79 4.39 -18.99
CA ILE A 226 16.55 3.26 -19.91
C ILE A 226 15.64 2.23 -19.24
N LEU A 227 15.99 1.82 -18.02
CA LEU A 227 15.21 0.85 -17.23
C LEU A 227 13.79 1.36 -16.97
N ARG A 228 13.61 2.66 -16.73
CA ARG A 228 12.29 3.27 -16.52
C ARG A 228 11.38 3.12 -17.74
N ARG A 229 11.90 3.39 -18.94
CA ARG A 229 11.14 3.24 -20.19
C ARG A 229 10.74 1.79 -20.44
N GLU A 230 11.65 0.86 -20.15
CA GLU A 230 11.34 -0.57 -20.22
C GLU A 230 10.26 -0.95 -19.21
N GLU A 231 10.33 -0.44 -17.97
CA GLU A 231 9.32 -0.68 -16.94
C GLU A 231 7.95 -0.13 -17.33
N GLU A 232 7.88 1.06 -17.93
CA GLU A 232 6.61 1.63 -18.45
C GLU A 232 5.97 0.74 -19.52
N TYR A 233 6.78 0.23 -20.43
CA TYR A 233 6.30 -0.72 -21.45
C TYR A 233 5.74 -1.98 -20.79
N TRP A 234 6.49 -2.61 -19.88
CA TRP A 234 6.07 -3.82 -19.21
C TRP A 234 4.83 -3.60 -18.34
N GLN A 235 4.74 -2.45 -17.67
CA GLN A 235 3.57 -2.11 -16.86
C GLN A 235 2.33 -1.96 -17.74
N ALA A 236 2.45 -1.28 -18.88
CA ALA A 236 1.34 -1.14 -19.84
C ALA A 236 0.87 -2.51 -20.37
N GLN A 237 1.81 -3.44 -20.67
CA GLN A 237 1.46 -4.81 -21.05
C GLN A 237 0.73 -5.56 -19.93
N ALA A 238 1.19 -5.43 -18.69
CA ALA A 238 0.55 -6.06 -17.54
C ALA A 238 -0.85 -5.49 -17.27
N ASP A 239 -1.00 -4.17 -17.37
CA ASP A 239 -2.28 -3.49 -17.15
C ASP A 239 -3.33 -3.83 -18.23
N ALA A 240 -2.90 -4.08 -19.47
CA ALA A 240 -3.79 -4.52 -20.56
C ALA A 240 -4.36 -5.94 -20.34
N ILE A 241 -3.68 -6.77 -19.55
CA ILE A 241 -4.11 -8.14 -19.22
C ILE A 241 -5.05 -8.16 -18.01
N LEU A 242 -4.87 -7.21 -17.09
CA LEU A 242 -5.66 -7.16 -15.86
C LEU A 242 -7.09 -6.68 -16.14
N PRO A 243 -8.11 -7.41 -15.66
CA PRO A 243 -9.49 -6.97 -15.79
C PRO A 243 -9.74 -5.67 -15.02
N PRO A 244 -10.63 -4.77 -15.51
CA PRO A 244 -10.89 -3.47 -14.89
C PRO A 244 -11.32 -3.56 -13.42
N ASP A 245 -12.13 -4.55 -13.07
CA ASP A 245 -12.86 -4.64 -11.81
C ASP A 245 -12.44 -5.82 -10.92
N GLY A 246 -11.40 -6.59 -11.27
CA GLY A 246 -11.23 -7.88 -10.65
C GLY A 246 -9.84 -8.25 -10.16
N ALA A 247 -9.85 -8.90 -9.02
CA ALA A 247 -8.73 -9.68 -8.49
C ALA A 247 -8.72 -11.14 -9.02
N GLU A 248 -9.56 -11.47 -10.03
CA GLU A 248 -9.71 -12.79 -10.62
C GLU A 248 -9.11 -12.84 -12.03
N LEU A 249 -8.24 -13.82 -12.27
CA LEU A 249 -7.57 -14.04 -13.55
C LEU A 249 -7.75 -15.49 -13.99
N ASP A 250 -7.84 -15.73 -15.30
CA ASP A 250 -7.80 -17.05 -15.87
C ASP A 250 -6.40 -17.65 -15.76
N ARG A 251 -6.31 -18.79 -15.09
CA ARG A 251 -5.05 -19.47 -14.80
C ARG A 251 -4.31 -19.91 -16.06
N GLU A 252 -5.03 -20.47 -17.03
CA GLU A 252 -4.42 -20.97 -18.25
C GLU A 252 -3.86 -19.83 -19.09
N SER A 253 -4.60 -18.72 -19.18
CA SER A 253 -4.14 -17.49 -19.83
C SER A 253 -2.88 -16.94 -19.17
N LEU A 254 -2.79 -16.94 -17.83
CA LEU A 254 -1.57 -16.56 -17.12
C LEU A 254 -0.40 -17.47 -17.45
N LEU A 255 -0.62 -18.79 -17.47
CA LEU A 255 0.45 -19.77 -17.75
C LEU A 255 0.99 -19.67 -19.19
N ARG A 256 0.18 -19.21 -20.15
CA ARG A 256 0.62 -18.95 -21.53
C ARG A 256 1.52 -17.71 -21.67
N LEU A 257 1.50 -16.81 -20.71
CA LEU A 257 2.37 -15.63 -20.74
C LEU A 257 3.84 -16.01 -20.53
N PRO A 258 4.78 -15.31 -21.18
CA PRO A 258 6.18 -15.40 -20.82
C PRO A 258 6.38 -15.11 -19.32
N TYR A 259 7.29 -15.82 -18.67
CA TYR A 259 7.54 -15.73 -17.23
C TYR A 259 7.72 -14.28 -16.74
N ALA A 260 8.52 -13.48 -17.46
CA ALA A 260 8.76 -12.09 -17.11
C ALA A 260 7.48 -11.24 -17.10
N LEU A 261 6.58 -11.43 -18.06
CA LEU A 261 5.30 -10.72 -18.14
C LEU A 261 4.33 -11.22 -17.08
N ARG A 262 4.27 -12.52 -16.85
CA ARG A 262 3.43 -13.12 -15.81
C ARG A 262 3.76 -12.58 -14.41
N LEU A 263 5.05 -12.49 -14.06
CA LEU A 263 5.46 -11.86 -12.81
C LEU A 263 5.02 -10.40 -12.69
N ARG A 264 5.01 -9.65 -13.78
CA ARG A 264 4.54 -8.26 -13.79
C ARG A 264 3.04 -8.15 -13.63
N VAL A 265 2.27 -9.06 -14.25
CA VAL A 265 0.82 -9.15 -14.04
C VAL A 265 0.52 -9.44 -12.57
N LEU A 266 1.22 -10.40 -11.95
CA LEU A 266 1.06 -10.69 -10.52
C LEU A 266 1.41 -9.50 -9.63
N ARG A 267 2.44 -8.74 -9.98
CA ARG A 267 2.78 -7.48 -9.27
C ARG A 267 1.72 -6.42 -9.42
N ALA A 268 1.28 -6.16 -10.65
CA ALA A 268 0.24 -5.17 -10.93
C ALA A 268 -1.08 -5.55 -10.26
N LEU A 269 -1.40 -6.84 -10.18
CA LEU A 269 -2.55 -7.36 -9.43
C LEU A 269 -2.45 -7.02 -7.93
N THR A 270 -1.27 -7.23 -7.30
CA THR A 270 -1.08 -6.89 -5.89
C THR A 270 -1.15 -5.37 -5.64
N GLU A 271 -0.67 -4.56 -6.58
CA GLU A 271 -0.72 -3.09 -6.49
C GLU A 271 -2.14 -2.52 -6.54
N ARG A 272 -3.05 -3.18 -7.25
CA ARG A 272 -4.48 -2.80 -7.31
C ARG A 272 -5.24 -3.11 -6.03
N THR A 273 -4.71 -3.96 -5.15
CA THR A 273 -5.36 -4.22 -3.86
C THR A 273 -5.18 -3.02 -2.91
N GLN A 274 -6.11 -2.84 -1.99
CA GLN A 274 -6.01 -1.80 -0.95
C GLN A 274 -4.79 -1.98 -0.04
N ALA A 275 -4.27 -3.20 0.08
CA ALA A 275 -3.08 -3.52 0.85
C ALA A 275 -1.78 -3.02 0.19
N GLY A 276 -1.77 -2.81 -1.12
CA GLY A 276 -0.60 -2.40 -1.89
C GLY A 276 0.53 -3.44 -1.83
N ARG A 277 1.77 -2.98 -2.10
CA ARG A 277 2.97 -3.83 -2.15
C ARG A 277 3.83 -3.82 -0.88
N LYS A 278 3.33 -3.29 0.21
CA LYS A 278 4.11 -3.24 1.45
C LYS A 278 4.50 -4.66 1.87
N ASP A 279 5.78 -4.85 2.18
CA ASP A 279 6.38 -6.12 2.62
C ASP A 279 6.40 -7.26 1.56
N PHE A 280 6.07 -6.98 0.30
CA PHE A 280 6.22 -7.94 -0.79
C PHE A 280 7.66 -8.02 -1.30
N GLY A 281 8.24 -9.23 -1.28
CA GLY A 281 9.55 -9.55 -1.86
C GLY A 281 9.44 -10.60 -2.98
N ALA A 282 10.57 -10.92 -3.63
CA ALA A 282 10.64 -11.91 -4.72
C ALA A 282 10.04 -13.26 -4.32
N VAL A 283 10.29 -13.71 -3.08
CA VAL A 283 9.79 -14.97 -2.51
C VAL A 283 8.27 -15.10 -2.59
N HIS A 284 7.53 -14.00 -2.45
CA HIS A 284 6.06 -14.03 -2.51
C HIS A 284 5.54 -14.21 -3.94
N TYR A 285 6.21 -13.59 -4.92
CA TYR A 285 5.88 -13.77 -6.34
C TYR A 285 6.27 -15.14 -6.85
N GLU A 286 7.39 -15.69 -6.39
CA GLU A 286 7.79 -17.08 -6.64
C GLU A 286 6.79 -18.08 -6.06
N ALA A 287 6.26 -17.82 -4.86
CA ALA A 287 5.24 -18.65 -4.25
C ALA A 287 3.90 -18.58 -5.03
N MET A 288 3.50 -17.39 -5.53
CA MET A 288 2.34 -17.26 -6.42
C MET A 288 2.55 -18.00 -7.75
N GLU A 289 3.74 -17.92 -8.31
CA GLU A 289 4.13 -18.65 -9.51
C GLU A 289 4.05 -20.19 -9.30
N ALA A 290 4.59 -20.67 -8.18
CA ALA A 290 4.49 -22.09 -7.81
C ALA A 290 3.04 -22.54 -7.62
N LEU A 291 2.18 -21.68 -7.06
CA LEU A 291 0.75 -21.94 -6.91
C LEU A 291 0.05 -22.06 -8.27
N LEU A 292 0.41 -21.22 -9.24
CA LEU A 292 -0.11 -21.30 -10.61
C LEU A 292 0.23 -22.63 -11.30
N HIS A 293 1.42 -23.18 -11.07
CA HIS A 293 1.85 -24.47 -11.64
C HIS A 293 1.35 -25.69 -10.86
N GLY A 294 0.83 -25.51 -9.64
CA GLY A 294 0.34 -26.58 -8.78
C GLY A 294 -1.04 -27.13 -9.19
N CYS A 295 -1.53 -28.10 -8.43
CA CYS A 295 -2.87 -28.70 -8.63
C CYS A 295 -4.00 -27.89 -7.96
N GLY A 296 -3.78 -26.62 -7.67
CA GLY A 296 -4.67 -25.76 -6.90
C GLY A 296 -4.23 -25.59 -5.45
N GLY A 297 -4.90 -24.74 -4.71
CA GLY A 297 -4.61 -24.44 -3.31
C GLY A 297 -4.59 -22.95 -3.02
N SER A 298 -3.96 -22.58 -1.92
CA SER A 298 -3.85 -21.18 -1.49
C SER A 298 -2.58 -20.92 -0.71
N ILE A 299 -2.10 -19.67 -0.79
CA ILE A 299 -0.96 -19.18 -0.02
C ILE A 299 -1.31 -17.87 0.67
N SER A 300 -0.86 -17.71 1.90
CA SER A 300 -0.96 -16.43 2.63
C SER A 300 0.17 -15.52 2.18
N LEU A 301 -0.17 -14.26 1.95
CA LEU A 301 0.72 -13.21 1.47
C LEU A 301 0.78 -12.06 2.49
N PRO A 302 1.74 -11.14 2.39
CA PRO A 302 1.80 -9.96 3.26
C PRO A 302 0.52 -9.13 3.24
N SER A 303 0.36 -8.30 4.27
CA SER A 303 -0.77 -7.35 4.41
C SER A 303 -2.14 -8.01 4.43
N GLY A 304 -2.23 -9.29 4.84
CA GLY A 304 -3.49 -10.01 4.93
C GLY A 304 -4.09 -10.40 3.58
N LEU A 305 -3.27 -10.49 2.54
CA LEU A 305 -3.70 -11.03 1.25
C LEU A 305 -3.56 -12.56 1.22
N THR A 306 -4.40 -13.19 0.43
CA THR A 306 -4.33 -14.62 0.13
C THR A 306 -4.45 -14.81 -1.38
N ALA A 307 -3.49 -15.48 -1.99
CA ALA A 307 -3.63 -15.96 -3.36
C ALA A 307 -4.26 -17.34 -3.36
N VAL A 308 -5.29 -17.55 -4.17
CA VAL A 308 -6.04 -18.79 -4.31
C VAL A 308 -6.01 -19.23 -5.76
N CYS A 309 -5.69 -20.51 -6.00
CA CYS A 309 -5.81 -21.13 -7.30
C CYS A 309 -6.85 -22.25 -7.19
N GLN A 310 -8.01 -22.07 -7.81
CA GLN A 310 -9.13 -23.02 -7.76
C GLN A 310 -9.66 -23.29 -9.17
N GLY A 311 -9.45 -24.51 -9.68
CA GLY A 311 -9.78 -24.85 -11.04
C GLY A 311 -9.00 -23.98 -12.04
N GLU A 312 -9.72 -23.29 -12.90
CA GLU A 312 -9.17 -22.39 -13.92
C GLU A 312 -8.95 -20.96 -13.43
N LYS A 313 -9.25 -20.67 -12.16
CA LYS A 313 -9.20 -19.33 -11.61
C LYS A 313 -8.00 -19.11 -10.69
N PHE A 314 -7.33 -17.99 -10.87
CA PHE A 314 -6.37 -17.44 -9.92
C PHE A 314 -6.94 -16.14 -9.34
N ILE A 315 -7.05 -16.08 -8.01
CA ILE A 315 -7.73 -14.99 -7.30
C ILE A 315 -6.80 -14.45 -6.23
N LEU A 316 -6.78 -13.12 -6.07
CA LEU A 316 -6.12 -12.44 -4.98
C LEU A 316 -7.18 -11.81 -4.07
N GLU A 317 -7.33 -12.35 -2.87
CA GLU A 317 -8.34 -11.92 -1.89
C GLU A 317 -7.70 -11.22 -0.69
N THR A 318 -8.38 -10.20 -0.17
CA THR A 318 -8.04 -9.70 1.17
C THR A 318 -8.63 -10.63 2.21
N ALA A 319 -7.83 -11.04 3.20
CA ALA A 319 -8.36 -11.79 4.33
C ALA A 319 -9.47 -10.97 5.00
N LYS A 320 -10.70 -11.49 4.95
CA LYS A 320 -11.82 -10.87 5.66
C LYS A 320 -11.50 -10.89 7.15
N LYS A 321 -11.62 -9.73 7.79
CA LYS A 321 -11.37 -9.65 9.23
C LYS A 321 -12.44 -10.45 9.95
N ALA A 322 -12.02 -11.48 10.67
CA ALA A 322 -12.95 -12.31 11.45
C ALA A 322 -13.72 -11.44 12.46
N PRO A 323 -15.06 -11.58 12.52
CA PRO A 323 -15.81 -10.90 13.55
C PRO A 323 -15.39 -11.39 14.95
N PRO A 324 -15.42 -10.54 15.99
CA PRO A 324 -15.14 -10.98 17.35
C PRO A 324 -16.16 -12.03 17.81
N GLY A 325 -15.72 -12.94 18.68
CA GLY A 325 -16.62 -13.93 19.29
C GLY A 325 -17.76 -13.27 20.06
N ALA A 326 -18.96 -13.83 19.95
CA ALA A 326 -20.18 -13.32 20.60
C ALA A 326 -20.96 -14.45 21.27
N ALA A 327 -21.56 -14.17 22.44
CA ALA A 327 -22.50 -15.06 23.08
C ALA A 327 -23.84 -15.05 22.30
N LEU A 328 -24.45 -16.22 22.12
CA LEU A 328 -25.75 -16.37 21.49
C LEU A 328 -26.86 -16.52 22.55
N THR A 329 -27.96 -15.84 22.28
CA THR A 329 -29.20 -15.95 23.08
C THR A 329 -30.33 -16.49 22.21
N LEU A 330 -31.41 -16.98 22.84
CA LEU A 330 -32.63 -17.30 22.12
C LEU A 330 -33.18 -16.04 21.42
N GLY A 331 -33.64 -16.21 20.19
CA GLY A 331 -34.04 -15.12 19.31
C GLY A 331 -32.97 -14.81 18.25
N THR A 332 -33.02 -13.63 17.71
CA THR A 332 -32.15 -13.19 16.61
C THR A 332 -30.88 -12.53 17.12
N ASN A 333 -29.74 -13.04 16.70
CA ASN A 333 -28.39 -12.56 16.99
C ASN A 333 -27.73 -12.11 15.68
N ARG A 334 -26.83 -11.13 15.76
CA ARG A 334 -26.06 -10.65 14.61
C ARG A 334 -24.59 -10.92 14.82
N TRP A 335 -23.92 -11.55 13.84
CA TRP A 335 -22.47 -11.81 13.92
C TRP A 335 -21.82 -11.64 12.55
N GLY A 336 -21.06 -10.57 12.38
CA GLY A 336 -20.49 -10.19 11.08
C GLY A 336 -21.57 -10.01 10.01
N GLU A 337 -21.44 -10.74 8.90
CA GLU A 337 -22.41 -10.75 7.78
C GLU A 337 -23.55 -11.76 7.98
N PHE A 338 -23.64 -12.40 9.16
CA PHE A 338 -24.62 -13.43 9.43
C PHE A 338 -25.68 -12.97 10.42
N THR A 339 -26.93 -13.25 10.09
CA THR A 339 -28.05 -13.22 11.02
C THR A 339 -28.31 -14.64 11.50
N ILE A 340 -28.19 -14.87 12.83
CA ILE A 340 -28.27 -16.17 13.48
C ILE A 340 -29.49 -16.16 14.39
N THR A 341 -30.49 -16.98 14.09
CA THR A 341 -31.68 -17.12 14.91
C THR A 341 -31.66 -18.42 15.68
N CYS A 342 -31.66 -18.33 17.00
CA CYS A 342 -31.71 -19.49 17.90
C CYS A 342 -33.13 -19.65 18.47
N ARG A 343 -33.74 -20.83 18.30
CA ARG A 343 -35.08 -21.14 18.84
C ARG A 343 -35.17 -22.56 19.36
N MET A 344 -36.09 -22.77 20.28
CA MET A 344 -36.42 -24.12 20.77
C MET A 344 -37.50 -24.73 19.90
N GLU A 345 -37.33 -25.99 19.52
CA GLU A 345 -38.32 -26.76 18.75
C GLU A 345 -38.52 -28.14 19.36
N GLY A 346 -39.72 -28.67 19.15
CA GLY A 346 -40.08 -30.00 19.61
C GLY A 346 -39.42 -31.13 18.84
N ARG A 347 -39.43 -32.34 19.37
CA ARG A 347 -38.75 -33.53 18.83
C ARG A 347 -39.09 -33.82 17.35
N GLY A 348 -40.27 -33.49 16.87
CA GLY A 348 -40.70 -33.78 15.49
C GLY A 348 -40.20 -32.81 14.43
N TYR A 349 -39.54 -31.70 14.83
CA TYR A 349 -39.05 -30.71 13.88
C TYR A 349 -37.81 -31.22 13.14
N LEU A 350 -37.82 -31.12 11.80
CA LEU A 350 -36.69 -31.47 10.92
C LEU A 350 -36.02 -30.16 10.45
N PRO A 351 -34.70 -29.98 10.69
CA PRO A 351 -33.99 -28.77 10.27
C PRO A 351 -34.00 -28.62 8.73
N GLY A 352 -34.20 -27.39 8.27
CA GLY A 352 -34.10 -27.02 6.86
C GLY A 352 -32.63 -26.85 6.40
N THR A 353 -32.43 -26.47 5.14
CA THR A 353 -31.12 -26.37 4.50
C THR A 353 -30.14 -25.40 5.19
N ASN A 354 -30.67 -24.32 5.81
CA ASN A 354 -29.86 -23.32 6.52
C ASN A 354 -30.01 -23.40 8.03
N GLU A 355 -30.33 -24.60 8.53
CA GLU A 355 -30.60 -24.85 9.93
C GLU A 355 -29.76 -26.01 10.47
N MET A 356 -29.33 -25.88 11.71
CA MET A 356 -28.64 -26.92 12.44
C MET A 356 -29.38 -27.20 13.74
N ALA A 357 -29.53 -28.47 14.11
CA ALA A 357 -30.13 -28.86 15.38
C ALA A 357 -29.07 -29.31 16.38
N LEU A 358 -29.10 -28.76 17.57
CA LEU A 358 -28.28 -29.12 18.70
C LEU A 358 -29.15 -29.72 19.82
N GLY A 359 -28.63 -30.69 20.58
CA GLY A 359 -29.32 -31.31 21.71
C GLY A 359 -29.64 -30.31 22.82
N ARG A 360 -30.66 -30.57 23.62
CA ARG A 360 -31.12 -29.70 24.72
C ARG A 360 -30.04 -29.34 25.73
N ASP A 361 -29.11 -30.26 26.00
CA ASP A 361 -28.04 -30.11 27.02
C ASP A 361 -27.05 -28.97 26.67
N VAL A 362 -27.03 -28.51 25.44
CA VAL A 362 -26.25 -27.34 24.99
C VAL A 362 -26.65 -26.06 25.77
N MET A 363 -27.93 -25.91 26.17
CA MET A 363 -28.41 -24.75 26.94
C MET A 363 -27.95 -24.70 28.40
N LYS A 364 -27.37 -25.78 28.90
CA LYS A 364 -26.78 -25.80 30.25
C LYS A 364 -25.47 -25.06 30.34
N ARG A 365 -24.89 -24.68 29.22
CA ARG A 365 -23.64 -23.94 29.09
C ARG A 365 -23.80 -22.78 28.12
N PRO A 366 -22.98 -21.71 28.23
CA PRO A 366 -23.03 -20.62 27.29
C PRO A 366 -22.73 -21.10 25.86
N LEU A 367 -23.57 -20.71 24.92
CA LEU A 367 -23.37 -20.92 23.49
C LEU A 367 -22.74 -19.69 22.89
N PHE A 368 -21.61 -19.85 22.18
CA PHE A 368 -20.87 -18.78 21.54
C PHE A 368 -20.76 -19.02 20.04
N VAL A 369 -20.71 -17.95 19.29
CA VAL A 369 -20.30 -17.95 17.87
C VAL A 369 -18.96 -17.22 17.74
N GLN A 370 -18.05 -17.82 17.05
CA GLN A 370 -16.77 -17.21 16.63
C GLN A 370 -16.23 -17.95 15.41
N THR A 371 -15.08 -17.54 14.89
CA THR A 371 -14.38 -18.31 13.84
C THR A 371 -13.70 -19.54 14.43
N CYS A 372 -13.42 -20.55 13.58
CA CYS A 372 -12.73 -21.75 14.00
C CYS A 372 -11.33 -21.47 14.53
N ARG A 373 -10.92 -22.15 15.57
CA ARG A 373 -9.56 -22.10 16.14
C ARG A 373 -8.64 -23.05 15.37
N ALA A 374 -7.34 -22.78 15.43
CA ALA A 374 -6.34 -23.69 14.90
C ALA A 374 -6.43 -25.05 15.60
N GLY A 375 -6.53 -26.13 14.83
CA GLY A 375 -6.67 -27.48 15.35
C GLY A 375 -8.12 -27.99 15.53
N ASP A 376 -9.13 -27.14 15.34
CA ASP A 376 -10.53 -27.53 15.40
C ASP A 376 -10.87 -28.62 14.40
N GLY A 377 -11.75 -29.52 14.82
CA GLY A 377 -12.27 -30.59 14.01
C GLY A 377 -13.66 -31.03 14.45
N LEU A 378 -14.41 -31.65 13.55
CA LEU A 378 -15.73 -32.21 13.79
C LEU A 378 -15.72 -33.72 13.56
N LYS A 379 -16.45 -34.45 14.39
CA LYS A 379 -16.88 -35.80 14.11
C LYS A 379 -18.31 -35.76 13.62
N LEU A 380 -18.47 -35.78 12.29
CA LEU A 380 -19.80 -35.75 11.68
C LEU A 380 -20.47 -37.13 11.79
N PRO A 381 -21.81 -37.21 11.86
CA PRO A 381 -22.56 -38.45 11.89
C PRO A 381 -22.18 -39.41 10.76
N GLY A 382 -21.95 -40.69 11.10
CA GLY A 382 -21.55 -41.67 10.12
C GLY A 382 -20.08 -41.61 9.66
N SER A 383 -19.28 -40.63 10.17
CA SER A 383 -17.85 -40.56 9.87
C SER A 383 -17.03 -41.57 10.70
N ARG A 384 -15.93 -42.09 10.13
CA ARG A 384 -15.02 -43.00 10.85
C ARG A 384 -14.21 -42.37 11.96
N GLY A 385 -14.23 -41.01 12.08
CA GLY A 385 -13.47 -40.26 13.10
C GLY A 385 -13.56 -38.76 12.92
N ARG A 386 -12.90 -38.04 13.85
CA ARG A 386 -12.82 -36.57 13.85
C ARG A 386 -11.95 -36.09 12.69
N ARG A 387 -12.44 -35.15 11.91
CA ARG A 387 -11.73 -34.52 10.77
C ARG A 387 -11.52 -33.04 11.04
N SER A 388 -10.35 -32.51 10.68
CA SER A 388 -10.07 -31.08 10.84
C SER A 388 -11.05 -30.25 10.00
N VAL A 389 -11.46 -29.09 10.52
CA VAL A 389 -12.32 -28.13 9.80
C VAL A 389 -11.68 -27.75 8.46
N LYS A 390 -10.36 -27.56 8.43
CA LYS A 390 -9.61 -27.29 7.18
C LYS A 390 -9.87 -28.34 6.08
N ARG A 391 -9.87 -29.62 6.44
CA ARG A 391 -10.09 -30.71 5.50
C ARG A 391 -11.56 -30.83 5.07
N LEU A 392 -12.48 -30.59 6.01
CA LEU A 392 -13.91 -30.57 5.69
C LEU A 392 -14.25 -29.40 4.74
N CYS A 393 -13.71 -28.21 4.99
CA CYS A 393 -13.87 -27.07 4.07
C CYS A 393 -13.35 -27.37 2.66
N ALA A 394 -12.17 -28.00 2.55
CA ALA A 394 -11.61 -28.39 1.25
C ALA A 394 -12.51 -29.36 0.48
N ASP A 395 -13.08 -30.35 1.16
CA ASP A 395 -14.02 -31.32 0.54
C ASP A 395 -15.32 -30.64 0.06
N TRP A 396 -15.71 -29.53 0.68
CA TRP A 396 -16.89 -28.73 0.33
C TRP A 396 -16.58 -27.59 -0.66
N GLY A 397 -15.31 -27.47 -1.12
CA GLY A 397 -14.89 -26.41 -2.04
C GLY A 397 -14.81 -25.01 -1.38
N ILE A 398 -14.80 -24.95 -0.04
CA ILE A 398 -14.71 -23.69 0.72
C ILE A 398 -13.24 -23.29 0.83
N GLY A 399 -12.92 -22.14 0.26
CA GLY A 399 -11.57 -21.58 0.25
C GLY A 399 -11.11 -21.05 1.62
N PRO A 400 -9.79 -20.82 1.81
CA PRO A 400 -9.24 -20.36 3.09
C PRO A 400 -9.83 -19.02 3.56
N GLY A 401 -9.98 -18.05 2.69
CA GLY A 401 -10.54 -16.73 3.03
C GLY A 401 -11.98 -16.81 3.52
N GLU A 402 -12.79 -17.71 2.95
CA GLU A 402 -14.17 -17.94 3.38
C GLU A 402 -14.20 -18.77 4.68
N ARG A 403 -13.36 -19.82 4.78
CA ARG A 403 -13.25 -20.65 6.00
C ARG A 403 -12.99 -19.82 7.25
N ASP A 404 -12.12 -18.82 7.16
CA ASP A 404 -11.70 -17.99 8.29
C ASP A 404 -12.80 -17.00 8.75
N THR A 405 -13.94 -16.97 8.06
CA THR A 405 -15.12 -16.17 8.41
C THR A 405 -16.37 -17.01 8.69
N LEU A 406 -16.28 -18.35 8.60
CA LEU A 406 -17.43 -19.23 8.86
C LEU A 406 -17.87 -19.17 10.31
N PRO A 407 -19.20 -19.12 10.60
CA PRO A 407 -19.74 -19.24 11.94
C PRO A 407 -19.47 -20.64 12.52
N ALA A 408 -18.67 -20.68 13.57
CA ALA A 408 -18.41 -21.85 14.39
C ALA A 408 -19.06 -21.66 15.75
N PHE A 409 -19.80 -22.67 16.20
CA PHE A 409 -20.62 -22.64 17.40
C PHE A 409 -19.94 -23.45 18.48
N TYR A 410 -19.69 -22.83 19.62
CA TYR A 410 -19.01 -23.44 20.75
C TYR A 410 -19.93 -23.52 21.96
N VAL A 411 -19.89 -24.65 22.64
CA VAL A 411 -20.54 -24.89 23.93
C VAL A 411 -19.47 -24.95 25.01
N GLY A 412 -19.30 -23.87 25.77
CA GLY A 412 -18.12 -23.64 26.55
C GLY A 412 -16.88 -23.54 25.64
N GLU A 413 -15.91 -24.44 25.84
CA GLU A 413 -14.68 -24.47 24.99
C GLU A 413 -14.74 -25.47 23.84
N SER A 414 -15.79 -26.30 23.76
CA SER A 414 -15.91 -27.39 22.79
C SER A 414 -16.60 -26.91 21.51
N LEU A 415 -16.02 -27.22 20.34
CA LEU A 415 -16.65 -26.96 19.05
C LEU A 415 -17.84 -27.91 18.83
N ALA A 416 -19.04 -27.33 18.77
CA ALA A 416 -20.29 -28.07 18.60
C ALA A 416 -20.75 -28.17 17.15
N ALA A 417 -20.56 -27.11 16.35
CA ALA A 417 -20.97 -27.08 14.96
C ALA A 417 -20.18 -26.03 14.16
N VAL A 418 -20.11 -26.22 12.85
CA VAL A 418 -19.62 -25.20 11.89
C VAL A 418 -20.58 -25.14 10.72
N TRP A 419 -21.11 -23.97 10.45
CA TRP A 419 -21.93 -23.77 9.26
C TRP A 419 -21.06 -23.49 8.03
N PRO A 420 -21.31 -24.14 6.86
CA PRO A 420 -22.37 -25.11 6.57
C PRO A 420 -21.96 -26.60 6.79
N LEU A 421 -20.82 -26.87 7.42
CA LEU A 421 -20.22 -28.22 7.49
C LEU A 421 -21.04 -29.22 8.31
N GLY A 422 -21.75 -28.78 9.36
CA GLY A 422 -22.60 -29.61 10.18
C GLY A 422 -22.31 -29.56 11.67
N VAL A 423 -22.97 -30.46 12.42
CA VAL A 423 -22.93 -30.58 13.88
C VAL A 423 -22.07 -31.76 14.26
N ASP A 424 -21.21 -31.61 15.28
CA ASP A 424 -20.42 -32.70 15.87
C ASP A 424 -21.37 -33.74 16.50
N GLU A 425 -21.04 -35.03 16.36
CA GLU A 425 -21.85 -36.16 16.83
C GLU A 425 -22.19 -36.05 18.35
N GLU A 426 -21.28 -35.48 19.15
CA GLU A 426 -21.48 -35.28 20.60
C GLU A 426 -22.62 -34.32 20.93
N PHE A 427 -22.86 -33.32 20.06
CA PHE A 427 -23.86 -32.27 20.27
C PHE A 427 -25.15 -32.46 19.48
N GLN A 428 -25.29 -33.57 18.77
CA GLN A 428 -26.51 -33.90 18.08
C GLN A 428 -27.68 -34.15 19.02
N PRO A 429 -28.92 -33.83 18.64
CA PRO A 429 -30.10 -34.18 19.40
C PRO A 429 -30.21 -35.69 19.57
N ARG A 430 -30.42 -36.13 20.82
CA ARG A 430 -30.66 -37.55 21.15
C ARG A 430 -32.14 -37.90 21.00
N GLU A 431 -32.45 -39.17 20.84
CA GLU A 431 -33.84 -39.63 20.81
C GLU A 431 -34.62 -39.35 22.11
N THR A 432 -33.91 -39.23 23.22
CA THR A 432 -34.46 -38.89 24.56
C THR A 432 -34.75 -37.40 24.72
N ASP A 433 -34.27 -36.52 23.83
CA ASP A 433 -34.46 -35.06 23.95
C ASP A 433 -35.87 -34.70 23.55
N GLY A 434 -36.66 -34.15 24.50
CA GLY A 434 -38.03 -33.63 24.22
C GLY A 434 -38.06 -32.36 23.36
N GLU A 435 -37.00 -31.55 23.50
CA GLU A 435 -36.82 -30.29 22.79
C GLU A 435 -35.38 -30.22 22.28
N ARG A 436 -35.16 -29.42 21.25
CA ARG A 436 -33.85 -29.18 20.63
C ARG A 436 -33.67 -27.71 20.30
N ILE A 437 -32.43 -27.27 20.18
CA ILE A 437 -32.12 -25.93 19.71
C ILE A 437 -31.94 -25.96 18.21
N ILE A 438 -32.66 -25.12 17.51
CA ILE A 438 -32.47 -24.89 16.10
C ILE A 438 -31.70 -23.59 15.94
N ILE A 439 -30.59 -23.65 15.25
CA ILE A 439 -29.78 -22.49 14.82
C ILE A 439 -30.01 -22.31 13.34
N GLN A 440 -30.74 -21.27 12.99
CA GLN A 440 -30.97 -20.86 11.60
C GLN A 440 -29.95 -19.76 11.25
N ILE A 441 -29.25 -19.94 10.13
CA ILE A 441 -28.22 -19.02 9.66
C ILE A 441 -28.64 -18.42 8.31
N LYS A 442 -28.62 -17.08 8.24
CA LYS A 442 -28.84 -16.32 7.02
C LYS A 442 -27.66 -15.40 6.79
N ARG A 443 -27.01 -15.53 5.63
CA ARG A 443 -25.94 -14.62 5.22
C ARG A 443 -26.57 -13.39 4.57
N GLU A 444 -26.27 -12.19 5.10
CA GLU A 444 -26.67 -10.93 4.48
C GLU A 444 -25.65 -10.58 3.39
N ILE A 445 -26.04 -10.67 2.13
CA ILE A 445 -25.23 -10.22 1.01
C ILE A 445 -25.26 -8.69 1.03
N ALA A 446 -24.12 -8.03 1.30
CA ALA A 446 -24.02 -6.58 1.20
C ALA A 446 -24.25 -6.16 -0.26
N GLY A 447 -25.38 -5.45 -0.52
CA GLY A 447 -25.60 -4.65 -1.72
C GLY A 447 -26.13 -5.37 -2.94
N GLY A 448 -27.42 -5.71 -2.92
CA GLY A 448 -28.25 -5.73 -4.13
C GLY A 448 -29.22 -4.55 -4.03
N TYR A 449 -29.01 -3.50 -4.79
CA TYR A 449 -30.09 -2.54 -5.05
C TYR A 449 -31.22 -3.31 -5.73
N SER A 450 -32.30 -3.53 -5.04
CA SER A 450 -33.57 -3.88 -5.65
C SER A 450 -34.09 -2.66 -6.42
N ASN A 451 -33.94 -2.67 -7.73
CA ASN A 451 -34.79 -1.83 -8.56
C ASN A 451 -36.26 -2.33 -8.39
N GLY A 452 -37.09 -1.51 -7.76
CA GLY A 452 -38.52 -1.56 -7.87
C GLY A 452 -38.99 -0.78 -9.11
#